data_bbda243b8db046bfe6c3961454ee7c37
#
_entry.id   bbda243b8db046bfe6c3961454ee7c37
#
_cell.length_a   1.000
_cell.length_b   1.000
_cell.length_c   1.000
_cell.angle_alpha   90.00
_cell.angle_beta   90.00
_cell.angle_gamma   90.00
#
_symmetry.space_group_name_H-M   'P 1'
#
loop_
_entity.id
_entity.type
_entity.pdbx_description
1 polymer ?
#
loop_
_entity_poly.entity_id
_entity_poly.type
_entity_poly.pdbx_seq_one_letter_code
_entity_poly.pdbx_strand_id
1 'polypeptide(L)'
;MLLPITYGYIKMLGEEGLRHATEMAIVNANYMSSALKSEYRTYYSGETGRVGHEMILDLTHFKKEYNIDCGDIAHRLMDYGFHAPTLSFPVHETLMVEPTESEPKEEMDRFIEALVRIKRECEAAVGEADNVVVNAPHTAVELAGEWGHPYSRMEAAFP
;
A
#
# COMPACT_ATOMS: atom_id res chain seq x y z
N MET A 1 19.12 -13.90 -19.16
CA MET A 1 20.49 -13.33 -19.03
C MET A 1 20.38 -11.96 -18.33
N LEU A 2 20.62 -11.89 -17.01
CA LEU A 2 20.40 -10.67 -16.18
C LEU A 2 21.69 -9.89 -15.88
N LEU A 3 22.86 -10.55 -15.91
CA LEU A 3 24.15 -9.92 -15.57
C LEU A 3 24.49 -8.66 -16.35
N PRO A 4 24.22 -8.55 -17.67
CA PRO A 4 24.47 -7.30 -18.41
C PRO A 4 23.61 -6.14 -17.92
N ILE A 5 22.38 -6.38 -17.44
CA ILE A 5 21.50 -5.36 -16.87
C ILE A 5 22.10 -4.84 -15.56
N THR A 6 22.48 -5.76 -14.67
CA THR A 6 23.15 -5.42 -13.41
C THR A 6 24.46 -4.64 -13.65
N TYR A 7 25.26 -5.08 -14.61
CA TYR A 7 26.50 -4.37 -14.98
C TYR A 7 26.21 -2.96 -15.50
N GLY A 8 25.21 -2.82 -16.39
CA GLY A 8 24.77 -1.52 -16.90
C GLY A 8 24.32 -0.58 -15.79
N TYR A 9 23.48 -1.06 -14.86
CA TYR A 9 23.01 -0.31 -13.71
C TYR A 9 24.16 0.20 -12.83
N ILE A 10 25.09 -0.68 -12.46
CA ILE A 10 26.27 -0.31 -11.66
C ILE A 10 27.14 0.72 -12.40
N LYS A 11 27.33 0.55 -13.72
CA LYS A 11 28.15 1.49 -14.52
C LYS A 11 27.49 2.85 -14.68
N MET A 12 26.15 2.91 -14.76
CA MET A 12 25.41 4.16 -14.88
C MET A 12 25.43 4.96 -13.57
N LEU A 13 25.26 4.30 -12.44
CA LEU A 13 25.18 4.95 -11.13
C LEU A 13 26.56 5.25 -10.52
N GLY A 14 27.52 4.36 -10.73
CA GLY A 14 28.81 4.43 -10.03
C GLY A 14 28.66 4.24 -8.52
N GLU A 15 29.75 4.44 -7.79
CA GLU A 15 29.78 4.24 -6.33
C GLU A 15 28.85 5.23 -5.61
N GLU A 16 28.91 6.49 -5.95
CA GLU A 16 28.11 7.54 -5.31
C GLU A 16 26.62 7.38 -5.60
N GLY A 17 26.25 7.05 -6.85
CA GLY A 17 24.85 6.82 -7.22
C GLY A 17 24.25 5.60 -6.53
N LEU A 18 25.00 4.50 -6.42
CA LEU A 18 24.54 3.30 -5.70
C LEU A 18 24.32 3.58 -4.20
N ARG A 19 25.25 4.33 -3.58
CA ARG A 19 25.08 4.74 -2.17
C ARG A 19 23.87 5.63 -2.00
N HIS A 20 23.71 6.64 -2.86
CA HIS A 20 22.58 7.57 -2.81
C HIS A 20 21.24 6.86 -3.03
N ALA A 21 21.14 5.93 -3.98
CA ALA A 21 19.95 5.12 -4.20
C ALA A 21 19.55 4.34 -2.92
N THR A 22 20.52 3.71 -2.27
CA THR A 22 20.28 2.99 -1.00
C THR A 22 19.82 3.93 0.12
N GLU A 23 20.47 5.08 0.28
CA GLU A 23 20.08 6.09 1.27
C GLU A 23 18.65 6.58 1.02
N MET A 24 18.29 6.87 -0.23
CA MET A 24 16.95 7.32 -0.59
C MET A 24 15.88 6.24 -0.35
N ALA A 25 16.15 4.99 -0.66
CA ALA A 25 15.22 3.90 -0.36
C ALA A 25 14.88 3.83 1.14
N ILE A 26 15.89 3.97 2.01
CA ILE A 26 15.69 4.01 3.47
C ILE A 26 14.92 5.27 3.90
N VAL A 27 15.24 6.42 3.35
CA VAL A 27 14.54 7.68 3.63
C VAL A 27 13.07 7.59 3.24
N ASN A 28 12.76 7.10 2.04
CA ASN A 28 11.41 6.97 1.52
C ASN A 28 10.55 6.04 2.39
N ALA A 29 11.07 4.85 2.72
CA ALA A 29 10.36 3.92 3.60
C ALA A 29 10.08 4.51 4.99
N ASN A 30 11.04 5.22 5.57
CA ASN A 30 10.86 5.89 6.87
C ASN A 30 9.92 7.10 6.80
N TYR A 31 9.91 7.83 5.69
CA TYR A 31 8.94 8.90 5.45
C TYR A 31 7.51 8.35 5.49
N MET A 32 7.23 7.31 4.71
CA MET A 32 5.90 6.68 4.65
C MET A 32 5.51 6.04 5.99
N SER A 33 6.42 5.30 6.63
CA SER A 33 6.18 4.68 7.94
C SER A 33 5.84 5.74 9.01
N SER A 34 6.53 6.89 8.98
CA SER A 34 6.28 7.99 9.91
C SER A 34 4.93 8.67 9.66
N ALA A 35 4.56 8.87 8.39
CA ALA A 35 3.28 9.48 8.01
C ALA A 35 2.08 8.59 8.33
N LEU A 36 2.24 7.26 8.22
CA LEU A 36 1.18 6.28 8.50
C LEU A 36 1.06 5.88 9.98
N LYS A 37 1.99 6.30 10.83
CA LYS A 37 2.12 5.82 12.22
C LYS A 37 0.87 5.96 13.09
N SER A 38 0.05 6.98 12.85
CA SER A 38 -1.21 7.20 13.57
C SER A 38 -2.35 6.27 13.13
N GLU A 39 -2.27 5.77 11.90
CA GLU A 39 -3.34 5.00 11.25
C GLU A 39 -3.04 3.51 11.18
N TYR A 40 -1.76 3.17 10.97
CA TYR A 40 -1.29 1.80 10.76
C TYR A 40 -0.09 1.51 11.66
N ARG A 41 -0.12 0.36 12.32
CA ARG A 41 1.03 -0.12 13.07
C ARG A 41 2.08 -0.68 12.11
N THR A 42 3.33 -0.25 12.26
CA THR A 42 4.47 -0.94 11.63
C THR A 42 4.84 -2.17 12.47
N TYR A 43 4.85 -3.35 11.86
CA TYR A 43 5.05 -4.62 12.56
C TYR A 43 6.46 -4.77 13.10
N TYR A 44 7.47 -4.47 12.30
CA TYR A 44 8.88 -4.49 12.70
C TYR A 44 9.49 -3.10 12.58
N SER A 45 10.25 -2.72 13.62
CA SER A 45 11.07 -1.51 13.61
C SER A 45 12.31 -1.73 14.48
N GLY A 46 13.37 -0.99 14.22
CA GLY A 46 14.54 -0.96 15.08
C GLY A 46 14.26 -0.25 16.41
N GLU A 47 15.26 -0.22 17.30
CA GLU A 47 15.16 0.41 18.63
C GLU A 47 14.76 1.89 18.57
N THR A 48 15.11 2.58 17.48
CA THR A 48 14.76 3.99 17.25
C THR A 48 13.38 4.18 16.62
N GLY A 49 12.62 3.11 16.40
CA GLY A 49 11.32 3.13 15.72
C GLY A 49 11.42 3.32 14.20
N ARG A 50 12.62 3.15 13.62
CA ARG A 50 12.85 3.27 12.18
C ARG A 50 12.84 1.90 11.49
N VAL A 51 12.49 1.92 10.20
CA VAL A 51 12.51 0.75 9.31
C VAL A 51 13.73 0.79 8.38
N GLY A 52 13.99 -0.29 7.66
CA GLY A 52 14.98 -0.35 6.58
C GLY A 52 14.48 0.35 5.31
N HIS A 53 14.63 -0.34 4.17
CA HIS A 53 14.15 0.12 2.87
C HIS A 53 12.68 -0.26 2.59
N GLU A 54 12.08 -1.02 3.48
CA GLU A 54 10.69 -1.50 3.43
C GLU A 54 10.02 -1.35 4.80
N MET A 55 8.70 -1.36 4.81
CA MET A 55 7.91 -1.41 6.04
C MET A 55 6.83 -2.47 5.93
N ILE A 56 6.51 -3.11 7.05
CA ILE A 56 5.44 -4.11 7.15
C ILE A 56 4.31 -3.51 7.97
N LEU A 57 3.17 -3.26 7.32
CA LEU A 57 1.97 -2.72 7.95
C LEU A 57 1.13 -3.86 8.51
N ASP A 58 0.80 -3.78 9.79
CA ASP A 58 -0.02 -4.76 10.51
C ASP A 58 -1.51 -4.45 10.29
N LEU A 59 -2.21 -5.38 9.65
CA LEU A 59 -3.65 -5.30 9.36
C LEU A 59 -4.48 -6.27 10.20
N THR A 60 -3.89 -6.96 11.17
CA THR A 60 -4.59 -7.97 11.99
C THR A 60 -5.82 -7.42 12.72
N HIS A 61 -5.82 -6.13 13.06
CA HIS A 61 -6.95 -5.47 13.70
C HIS A 61 -8.11 -5.23 12.74
N PHE A 62 -7.86 -4.99 11.44
CA PHE A 62 -8.91 -4.79 10.43
C PHE A 62 -9.85 -6.00 10.33
N LYS A 63 -9.27 -7.22 10.35
CA LYS A 63 -10.07 -8.45 10.33
C LYS A 63 -10.94 -8.59 11.57
N LYS A 64 -10.43 -8.18 12.74
CA LYS A 64 -11.16 -8.29 14.01
C LYS A 64 -12.25 -7.24 14.18
N GLU A 65 -11.96 -6.01 13.78
CA GLU A 65 -12.82 -4.84 14.02
C GLU A 65 -13.83 -4.62 12.90
N TYR A 66 -13.41 -4.84 11.65
CA TYR A 66 -14.21 -4.52 10.45
C TYR A 66 -14.60 -5.75 9.64
N ASN A 67 -14.07 -6.95 9.96
CA ASN A 67 -14.17 -8.17 9.15
C ASN A 67 -13.61 -8.03 7.73
N ILE A 68 -12.64 -7.13 7.55
CA ILE A 68 -11.91 -6.85 6.29
C ILE A 68 -10.50 -7.42 6.43
N ASP A 69 -10.03 -8.17 5.44
CA ASP A 69 -8.68 -8.75 5.45
C ASP A 69 -7.69 -7.96 4.59
N CYS A 70 -6.42 -8.36 4.62
CA CYS A 70 -5.38 -7.68 3.87
C CYS A 70 -5.58 -7.79 2.35
N GLY A 71 -6.27 -8.83 1.87
CA GLY A 71 -6.62 -9.00 0.47
C GLY A 71 -7.64 -7.96 0.01
N ASP A 72 -8.67 -7.71 0.82
CA ASP A 72 -9.69 -6.69 0.53
C ASP A 72 -9.06 -5.29 0.41
N ILE A 73 -8.15 -4.95 1.35
CA ILE A 73 -7.42 -3.67 1.32
C ILE A 73 -6.52 -3.57 0.07
N ALA A 74 -5.85 -4.66 -0.29
CA ALA A 74 -5.01 -4.70 -1.49
C ALA A 74 -5.83 -4.52 -2.77
N HIS A 75 -7.00 -5.14 -2.86
CA HIS A 75 -7.93 -4.97 -3.97
C HIS A 75 -8.46 -3.54 -4.03
N ARG A 76 -8.78 -2.94 -2.88
CA ARG A 76 -9.23 -1.54 -2.85
C ARG A 76 -8.12 -0.56 -3.26
N LEU A 77 -6.86 -0.84 -2.95
CA LEU A 77 -5.72 -0.08 -3.49
C LEU A 77 -5.65 -0.09 -5.02
N MET A 78 -6.12 -1.17 -5.68
CA MET A 78 -6.18 -1.19 -7.15
C MET A 78 -7.20 -0.18 -7.69
N ASP A 79 -8.33 0.04 -7.00
CA ASP A 79 -9.29 1.09 -7.37
C ASP A 79 -8.69 2.50 -7.23
N TYR A 80 -7.79 2.70 -6.25
CA TYR A 80 -6.99 3.91 -6.10
C TYR A 80 -5.84 4.02 -7.13
N GLY A 81 -5.72 3.04 -8.04
CA GLY A 81 -4.73 3.02 -9.12
C GLY A 81 -3.34 2.58 -8.68
N PHE A 82 -3.23 1.82 -7.60
CA PHE A 82 -1.97 1.23 -7.14
C PHE A 82 -1.89 -0.26 -7.42
N HIS A 83 -0.71 -0.72 -7.83
CA HIS A 83 -0.39 -2.13 -7.74
C HIS A 83 -0.23 -2.51 -6.27
N ALA A 84 -1.00 -3.52 -5.84
CA ALA A 84 -0.98 -3.92 -4.43
C ALA A 84 0.42 -4.38 -3.97
N PRO A 85 0.84 -4.00 -2.76
CA PRO A 85 2.07 -4.51 -2.15
C PRO A 85 2.00 -6.02 -1.88
N THR A 86 3.15 -6.62 -1.53
CA THR A 86 3.21 -8.03 -1.13
C THR A 86 2.33 -8.28 0.10
N LEU A 87 1.44 -9.27 -0.03
CA LEU A 87 0.47 -9.63 1.00
C LEU A 87 0.98 -10.73 1.93
N SER A 88 0.61 -10.66 3.20
CA SER A 88 0.78 -11.74 4.19
C SER A 88 2.19 -12.31 4.23
N PHE A 89 3.20 -11.48 4.07
CA PHE A 89 4.61 -11.85 4.12
C PHE A 89 5.44 -10.73 4.79
N PRO A 90 6.37 -11.07 5.69
CA PRO A 90 6.66 -12.40 6.26
C PRO A 90 5.64 -12.86 7.31
N VAL A 91 4.69 -12.03 7.66
CA VAL A 91 3.65 -12.30 8.67
C VAL A 91 2.28 -12.26 8.02
N HIS A 92 1.37 -13.10 8.48
CA HIS A 92 -0.01 -13.15 8.00
C HIS A 92 -0.76 -11.86 8.34
N GLU A 93 -1.72 -11.46 7.50
CA GLU A 93 -2.47 -10.19 7.63
C GLU A 93 -1.57 -8.95 7.69
N THR A 94 -0.61 -8.86 6.78
CA THR A 94 0.27 -7.69 6.63
C THR A 94 0.41 -7.27 5.18
N LEU A 95 0.80 -6.00 4.98
CA LEU A 95 1.26 -5.46 3.69
C LEU A 95 2.74 -5.10 3.81
N MET A 96 3.58 -5.60 2.91
CA MET A 96 4.98 -5.19 2.82
C MET A 96 5.13 -4.12 1.73
N VAL A 97 5.37 -2.89 2.16
CA VAL A 97 5.49 -1.72 1.30
C VAL A 97 6.94 -1.34 1.12
N GLU A 98 7.39 -1.29 -0.12
CA GLU A 98 8.75 -0.95 -0.52
C GLU A 98 8.72 0.16 -1.58
N PRO A 99 8.88 1.45 -1.21
CA PRO A 99 8.84 2.56 -2.16
C PRO A 99 10.08 2.64 -3.04
N THR A 100 11.16 1.97 -2.68
CA THR A 100 12.49 2.06 -3.31
C THR A 100 13.05 3.49 -3.32
N GLU A 101 14.07 3.73 -4.12
CA GLU A 101 14.61 5.08 -4.38
C GLU A 101 13.89 5.81 -5.51
N SER A 102 13.07 5.09 -6.28
CA SER A 102 12.53 5.58 -7.55
C SER A 102 11.16 6.27 -7.43
N GLU A 103 10.45 6.07 -6.34
CA GLU A 103 9.15 6.72 -6.17
C GLU A 103 9.29 8.19 -5.78
N PRO A 104 8.67 9.12 -6.53
CA PRO A 104 8.65 10.52 -6.16
C PRO A 104 7.77 10.77 -4.93
N LYS A 105 8.06 11.88 -4.24
CA LYS A 105 7.34 12.23 -3.01
C LYS A 105 5.83 12.31 -3.21
N GLU A 106 5.38 12.88 -4.32
CA GLU A 106 3.97 13.04 -4.68
C GLU A 106 3.25 11.69 -4.77
N GLU A 107 3.91 10.66 -5.32
CA GLU A 107 3.34 9.31 -5.42
C GLU A 107 3.28 8.62 -4.06
N MET A 108 4.30 8.82 -3.23
CA MET A 108 4.26 8.34 -1.84
C MET A 108 3.15 9.02 -1.04
N ASP A 109 2.95 10.32 -1.19
CA ASP A 109 1.87 11.07 -0.54
C ASP A 109 0.49 10.55 -0.99
N ARG A 110 0.33 10.30 -2.30
CA ARG A 110 -0.90 9.74 -2.86
C ARG A 110 -1.19 8.34 -2.31
N PHE A 111 -0.17 7.50 -2.17
CA PHE A 111 -0.31 6.17 -1.56
C PHE A 111 -0.69 6.24 -0.08
N ILE A 112 -0.06 7.14 0.69
CA ILE A 112 -0.38 7.38 2.09
C ILE A 112 -1.84 7.82 2.22
N GLU A 113 -2.27 8.78 1.39
CA GLU A 113 -3.66 9.26 1.39
C GLU A 113 -4.65 8.14 1.05
N ALA A 114 -4.35 7.30 0.07
CA ALA A 114 -5.17 6.14 -0.29
C ALA A 114 -5.34 5.18 0.90
N LEU A 115 -4.28 4.82 1.58
CA LEU A 115 -4.37 3.96 2.77
C LEU A 115 -5.19 4.59 3.89
N VAL A 116 -5.02 5.89 4.16
CA VAL A 116 -5.81 6.61 5.17
C VAL A 116 -7.28 6.64 4.81
N ARG A 117 -7.62 6.85 3.53
CA ARG A 117 -9.01 6.80 3.04
C ARG A 117 -9.61 5.41 3.14
N ILE A 118 -8.88 4.37 2.71
CA ILE A 118 -9.32 2.97 2.82
C ILE A 118 -9.64 2.61 4.27
N LYS A 119 -8.80 3.04 5.23
CA LYS A 119 -9.11 2.84 6.65
C LYS A 119 -10.44 3.46 7.05
N ARG A 120 -10.71 4.69 6.62
CA ARG A 120 -12.00 5.37 6.88
C ARG A 120 -13.18 4.65 6.22
N GLU A 121 -13.00 4.11 5.01
CA GLU A 121 -14.00 3.27 4.34
C GLU A 121 -14.28 2.00 5.18
N CYS A 122 -13.24 1.35 5.71
CA CYS A 122 -13.39 0.20 6.61
C CYS A 122 -14.15 0.56 7.89
N GLU A 123 -13.83 1.71 8.51
CA GLU A 123 -14.50 2.21 9.71
C GLU A 123 -15.99 2.51 9.45
N ALA A 124 -16.30 3.06 8.28
CA ALA A 124 -17.68 3.37 7.88
C ALA A 124 -18.49 2.11 7.54
N ALA A 125 -17.85 1.04 7.09
CA ALA A 125 -18.47 -0.19 6.64
C ALA A 125 -18.72 -1.23 7.77
N VAL A 126 -18.53 -0.87 9.03
CA VAL A 126 -18.72 -1.79 10.17
C VAL A 126 -20.13 -2.37 10.19
N GLY A 127 -20.22 -3.70 10.09
CA GLY A 127 -21.49 -4.43 10.09
C GLY A 127 -22.15 -4.55 8.72
N GLU A 128 -21.60 -3.97 7.66
CA GLU A 128 -22.07 -4.05 6.29
C GLU A 128 -21.31 -5.13 5.52
N ALA A 129 -21.98 -6.20 5.12
CA ALA A 129 -21.36 -7.30 4.36
C ALA A 129 -21.12 -6.90 2.89
N ASP A 130 -21.92 -5.99 2.33
CA ASP A 130 -21.81 -5.46 0.98
C ASP A 130 -21.31 -4.01 1.07
N ASN A 131 -20.02 -3.82 0.87
CA ASN A 131 -19.36 -2.52 0.97
C ASN A 131 -18.25 -2.34 -0.07
N VAL A 132 -17.83 -1.11 -0.28
CA VAL A 132 -16.88 -0.72 -1.32
C VAL A 132 -15.48 -1.36 -1.18
N VAL A 133 -15.08 -1.75 0.02
CA VAL A 133 -13.76 -2.38 0.25
C VAL A 133 -13.79 -3.86 -0.06
N VAL A 134 -14.82 -4.58 0.43
CA VAL A 134 -14.95 -6.04 0.23
C VAL A 134 -15.22 -6.39 -1.24
N ASN A 135 -15.92 -5.52 -1.97
CA ASN A 135 -16.21 -5.73 -3.39
C ASN A 135 -15.12 -5.25 -4.36
N ALA A 136 -14.08 -4.62 -3.88
CA ALA A 136 -12.95 -4.23 -4.71
C ALA A 136 -12.20 -5.47 -5.28
N PRO A 137 -11.57 -5.36 -6.46
CA PRO A 137 -11.48 -4.18 -7.33
C PRO A 137 -12.71 -4.05 -8.23
N HIS A 138 -13.17 -2.82 -8.45
CA HIS A 138 -14.31 -2.52 -9.32
C HIS A 138 -13.88 -2.45 -10.78
N THR A 139 -14.38 -3.38 -11.60
CA THR A 139 -14.01 -3.45 -13.00
C THR A 139 -14.81 -2.49 -13.87
N ALA A 140 -14.26 -2.10 -15.02
CA ALA A 140 -14.97 -1.26 -16.00
C ALA A 140 -16.28 -1.90 -16.50
N VAL A 141 -16.32 -3.24 -16.60
CA VAL A 141 -17.53 -3.99 -17.00
C VAL A 141 -18.62 -3.86 -15.94
N GLU A 142 -18.27 -4.01 -14.68
CA GLU A 142 -19.17 -3.88 -13.54
C GLU A 142 -19.70 -2.45 -13.39
N LEU A 143 -18.81 -1.46 -13.49
CA LEU A 143 -19.17 -0.04 -13.44
C LEU A 143 -20.09 0.40 -14.60
N ALA A 144 -20.00 -0.24 -15.76
CA ALA A 144 -20.86 0.04 -16.93
C ALA A 144 -22.16 -0.78 -16.94
N GLY A 145 -22.24 -1.84 -16.11
CA GLY A 145 -23.38 -2.75 -16.04
C GLY A 145 -24.51 -2.27 -15.14
N GLU A 146 -25.39 -3.19 -14.74
CA GLU A 146 -26.37 -2.91 -13.69
C GLU A 146 -25.68 -2.79 -12.34
N TRP A 147 -26.14 -1.82 -11.51
CA TRP A 147 -25.53 -1.53 -10.22
C TRP A 147 -26.45 -1.96 -9.09
N GLY A 148 -26.04 -2.97 -8.36
CA GLY A 148 -26.81 -3.55 -7.26
C GLY A 148 -26.28 -3.24 -5.86
N HIS A 149 -25.15 -2.50 -5.75
CA HIS A 149 -24.51 -2.22 -4.46
C HIS A 149 -25.15 -1.05 -3.71
N PRO A 150 -25.08 -1.04 -2.37
CA PRO A 150 -25.65 0.04 -1.54
C PRO A 150 -24.89 1.36 -1.61
N TYR A 151 -23.64 1.35 -2.11
CA TYR A 151 -22.80 2.52 -2.34
C TYR A 151 -22.84 2.97 -3.82
N SER A 152 -22.39 4.18 -4.09
CA SER A 152 -22.46 4.75 -5.45
C SER A 152 -21.33 4.27 -6.35
N ARG A 153 -21.57 4.31 -7.70
CA ARG A 153 -20.51 4.10 -8.69
C ARG A 153 -19.36 5.11 -8.56
N MET A 154 -19.65 6.32 -8.08
CA MET A 154 -18.61 7.33 -7.86
C MET A 154 -17.65 6.92 -6.75
N GLU A 155 -18.16 6.38 -5.63
CA GLU A 155 -17.34 5.86 -4.55
C GLU A 155 -16.50 4.65 -4.98
N ALA A 156 -17.04 3.83 -5.88
CA ALA A 156 -16.32 2.69 -6.44
C ALA A 156 -15.18 3.10 -7.39
N ALA A 157 -15.47 4.00 -8.34
CA ALA A 157 -14.60 4.32 -9.47
C ALA A 157 -13.65 5.50 -9.23
N PHE A 158 -13.99 6.40 -8.28
CA PHE A 158 -13.25 7.63 -7.99
C PHE A 158 -13.09 7.82 -6.47
N PRO A 159 -12.38 6.90 -5.83
CA PRO A 159 -12.19 6.89 -4.40
C PRO A 159 -11.35 8.06 -3.88
#